data_fb7f1653a4f72006bb45740e9b6d8474
#
_entry.id   fb7f1653a4f72006bb45740e9b6d8474
#
_cell.length_a   1.000
_cell.length_b   1.000
_cell.length_c   1.000
_cell.angle_alpha   90.00
_cell.angle_beta   90.00
_cell.angle_gamma   90.00
#
_symmetry.space_group_name_H-M   'P 1'
#
loop_
_entity.id
_entity.type
_entity.pdbx_description
1 polymer ?
#
loop_
_entity_poly.entity_id
_entity_poly.type
_entity_poly.pdbx_seq_one_letter_code
_entity_poly.pdbx_strand_id
1 'polypeptide(L)'
;MKDWTNYQNKTYGDDACKLIIDFLDKYKVDSAIDLGCGSGNETVYMVKNGIKVLAIDRQLNQDFILNRLSDSEKQLISFNESSFEDVELPKTKLLTAFFSIPFCNPNNFDELWTKIYNSIEDNGYFVGQLFGDRDAWNVVESINTFSIDKVKEYLKNYNIIKLEEIEYVRESDNKKWHFYDIIAQKKVCDKHE
;
A
#
# COMPACT_ATOMS: atom_id res chain seq x y z
N MET A 1 9.13 3.21 -19.70
CA MET A 1 8.84 3.27 -18.25
C MET A 1 7.75 4.32 -18.07
N LYS A 2 6.68 4.03 -17.32
CA LYS A 2 5.58 4.99 -17.10
C LYS A 2 6.08 6.10 -16.18
N ASP A 3 5.92 7.35 -16.58
CA ASP A 3 6.23 8.52 -15.76
C ASP A 3 5.03 8.84 -14.85
N TRP A 4 5.26 8.83 -13.55
CA TRP A 4 4.23 9.08 -12.54
C TRP A 4 4.19 10.52 -12.05
N THR A 5 5.09 11.40 -12.55
CA THR A 5 5.20 12.80 -12.12
C THR A 5 3.87 13.54 -12.20
N ASN A 6 3.14 13.38 -13.31
CA ASN A 6 1.84 14.05 -13.49
C ASN A 6 0.80 13.55 -12.48
N TYR A 7 0.81 12.25 -12.14
CA TYR A 7 -0.09 11.68 -11.14
C TYR A 7 0.23 12.21 -9.74
N GLN A 8 1.51 12.19 -9.36
CA GLN A 8 1.97 12.70 -8.07
C GLN A 8 1.64 14.18 -7.90
N ASN A 9 1.89 15.03 -8.94
CA ASN A 9 1.52 16.44 -8.90
C ASN A 9 0.01 16.67 -8.73
N LYS A 10 -0.81 15.83 -9.38
CA LYS A 10 -2.28 15.93 -9.30
C LYS A 10 -2.83 15.54 -7.93
N THR A 11 -2.20 14.57 -7.27
CA THR A 11 -2.64 14.03 -5.98
C THR A 11 -1.92 14.65 -4.78
N TYR A 12 -0.98 15.57 -5.03
CA TYR A 12 -0.22 16.24 -3.97
C TYR A 12 -1.13 17.04 -3.03
N GLY A 13 -1.11 16.69 -1.76
CA GLY A 13 -1.87 17.38 -0.72
C GLY A 13 -3.33 16.93 -0.61
N ASP A 14 -3.75 15.90 -1.34
CA ASP A 14 -5.03 15.24 -1.10
C ASP A 14 -5.05 14.62 0.31
N ASP A 15 -6.25 14.37 0.83
CA ASP A 15 -6.42 13.64 2.07
C ASP A 15 -5.90 12.20 1.93
N ALA A 16 -5.42 11.62 3.03
CA ALA A 16 -5.08 10.22 3.07
C ALA A 16 -6.31 9.34 2.81
N CYS A 17 -6.08 8.16 2.24
CA CYS A 17 -7.15 7.20 1.99
C CYS A 17 -7.94 6.89 3.28
N LYS A 18 -9.28 6.92 3.16
CA LYS A 18 -10.15 6.64 4.31
C LYS A 18 -9.84 5.31 4.99
N LEU A 19 -9.35 4.33 4.24
CA LEU A 19 -9.02 3.00 4.78
C LEU A 19 -7.91 3.06 5.83
N ILE A 20 -6.85 3.87 5.62
CA ILE A 20 -5.78 4.03 6.62
C ILE A 20 -6.24 4.88 7.80
N ILE A 21 -7.09 5.88 7.58
CA ILE A 21 -7.69 6.69 8.65
C ILE A 21 -8.51 5.79 9.57
N ASP A 22 -9.45 5.03 9.02
CA ASP A 22 -10.32 4.10 9.77
C ASP A 22 -9.52 3.00 10.49
N PHE A 23 -8.38 2.59 9.91
CA PHE A 23 -7.47 1.63 10.54
C PHE A 23 -6.79 2.23 11.78
N LEU A 24 -6.18 3.41 11.65
CA LEU A 24 -5.41 4.03 12.75
C LEU A 24 -6.29 4.55 13.89
N ASP A 25 -7.57 4.81 13.64
CA ASP A 25 -8.56 5.10 14.68
C ASP A 25 -8.76 3.91 15.64
N LYS A 26 -8.59 2.68 15.14
CA LYS A 26 -8.87 1.44 15.89
C LYS A 26 -7.62 0.70 16.35
N TYR A 27 -6.54 0.76 15.58
CA TYR A 27 -5.33 -0.01 15.82
C TYR A 27 -4.12 0.90 16.02
N LYS A 28 -3.26 0.55 16.97
CA LYS A 28 -2.04 1.30 17.25
C LYS A 28 -0.83 0.53 16.76
N VAL A 29 0.01 1.20 16.01
CA VAL A 29 1.28 0.71 15.49
C VAL A 29 2.34 1.79 15.66
N ASP A 30 3.59 1.41 15.78
CA ASP A 30 4.73 2.32 15.98
C ASP A 30 5.65 2.41 14.75
N SER A 31 5.48 1.50 13.81
CA SER A 31 6.29 1.42 12.59
C SER A 31 5.44 1.04 11.38
N ALA A 32 5.75 1.64 10.23
CA ALA A 32 5.10 1.35 8.97
C ALA A 32 6.05 1.39 7.78
N ILE A 33 5.72 0.63 6.75
CA ILE A 33 6.25 0.78 5.39
C ILE A 33 5.10 1.26 4.51
N ASP A 34 5.31 2.36 3.78
CA ASP A 34 4.38 2.82 2.73
C ASP A 34 4.97 2.46 1.37
N LEU A 35 4.45 1.38 0.78
CA LEU A 35 5.00 0.75 -0.42
C LEU A 35 4.31 1.28 -1.68
N GLY A 36 5.03 2.11 -2.44
CA GLY A 36 4.53 2.90 -3.55
C GLY A 36 3.83 4.16 -3.04
N CYS A 37 4.55 4.95 -2.23
CA CYS A 37 4.00 6.10 -1.50
C CYS A 37 3.53 7.26 -2.41
N GLY A 38 3.94 7.30 -3.67
CA GLY A 38 3.52 8.33 -4.63
C GLY A 38 3.76 9.75 -4.15
N SER A 39 2.69 10.55 -4.00
CA SER A 39 2.74 11.92 -3.44
C SER A 39 2.86 11.97 -1.92
N GLY A 40 2.82 10.81 -1.24
CA GLY A 40 3.07 10.66 0.19
C GLY A 40 1.91 11.09 1.10
N ASN A 41 0.66 11.05 0.65
CA ASN A 41 -0.47 11.47 1.47
C ASN A 41 -0.66 10.56 2.68
N GLU A 42 -0.63 9.25 2.49
CA GLU A 42 -0.70 8.23 3.54
C GLU A 42 0.54 8.29 4.44
N THR A 43 1.73 8.45 3.84
CA THR A 43 2.99 8.63 4.57
C THR A 43 2.89 9.80 5.55
N VAL A 44 2.49 10.98 5.08
CA VAL A 44 2.35 12.19 5.91
C VAL A 44 1.31 11.97 7.02
N TYR A 45 0.19 11.34 6.70
CA TYR A 45 -0.83 11.03 7.70
C TYR A 45 -0.30 10.11 8.81
N MET A 46 0.40 9.03 8.44
CA MET A 46 1.01 8.11 9.40
C MET A 46 2.06 8.80 10.29
N VAL A 47 2.96 9.59 9.68
CA VAL A 47 3.98 10.34 10.42
C VAL A 47 3.36 11.33 11.41
N LYS A 48 2.32 12.07 11.01
CA LYS A 48 1.59 12.99 11.90
C LYS A 48 0.87 12.28 13.05
N ASN A 49 0.59 10.99 12.91
CA ASN A 49 0.09 10.14 14.00
C ASN A 49 1.21 9.51 14.84
N GLY A 50 2.47 9.97 14.70
CA GLY A 50 3.60 9.54 15.51
C GLY A 50 4.23 8.21 15.10
N ILE A 51 3.91 7.70 13.91
CA ILE A 51 4.41 6.41 13.40
C ILE A 51 5.73 6.66 12.67
N LYS A 52 6.72 5.78 12.91
CA LYS A 52 7.96 5.74 12.12
C LYS A 52 7.66 5.10 10.76
N VAL A 53 7.89 5.83 9.67
CA VAL A 53 7.53 5.39 8.31
C VAL A 53 8.77 5.26 7.45
N LEU A 54 8.89 4.13 6.74
CA LEU A 54 9.75 3.98 5.58
C LEU A 54 8.88 4.16 4.33
N ALA A 55 9.05 5.29 3.64
CA ALA A 55 8.36 5.59 2.39
C ALA A 55 9.17 5.06 1.19
N ILE A 56 8.54 4.23 0.37
CA ILE A 56 9.19 3.57 -0.76
C ILE A 56 8.43 3.92 -2.04
N ASP A 57 9.15 4.41 -3.05
CA ASP A 57 8.64 4.57 -4.41
C ASP A 57 9.81 4.54 -5.40
N ARG A 58 9.58 4.16 -6.64
CA ARG A 58 10.61 4.19 -7.69
C ARG A 58 10.82 5.58 -8.30
N GLN A 59 9.88 6.50 -8.09
CA GLN A 59 9.95 7.92 -8.44
C GLN A 59 9.68 8.74 -7.19
N LEU A 60 10.62 8.72 -6.24
CA LEU A 60 10.44 9.29 -4.93
C LEU A 60 10.66 10.82 -4.95
N ASN A 61 9.61 11.57 -4.67
CA ASN A 61 9.70 13.00 -4.44
C ASN A 61 9.65 13.32 -2.95
N GLN A 62 10.82 13.33 -2.30
CA GLN A 62 10.93 13.56 -0.86
C GLN A 62 10.37 14.93 -0.44
N ASP A 63 10.53 15.97 -1.27
CA ASP A 63 10.05 17.32 -0.97
C ASP A 63 8.53 17.38 -0.83
N PHE A 64 7.79 16.54 -1.57
CA PHE A 64 6.33 16.43 -1.44
C PHE A 64 5.91 15.97 -0.05
N ILE A 65 6.74 15.23 0.63
CA ILE A 65 6.48 14.71 1.97
C ILE A 65 7.07 15.68 3.01
N LEU A 66 8.35 16.02 2.89
CA LEU A 66 9.08 16.82 3.88
C LEU A 66 8.50 18.22 4.06
N ASN A 67 7.98 18.86 3.01
CA ASN A 67 7.38 20.20 3.08
C ASN A 67 6.05 20.23 3.86
N ARG A 68 5.47 19.07 4.18
CA ARG A 68 4.23 18.94 4.95
C ARG A 68 4.46 18.52 6.41
N LEU A 69 5.72 18.33 6.81
CA LEU A 69 6.12 17.85 8.13
C LEU A 69 6.91 18.90 8.89
N SER A 70 6.67 18.98 10.20
CA SER A 70 7.51 19.73 11.15
C SER A 70 8.88 19.05 11.32
N ASP A 71 9.86 19.76 11.90
CA ASP A 71 11.20 19.23 12.10
C ASP A 71 11.23 18.00 13.03
N SER A 72 10.33 17.94 14.01
CA SER A 72 10.18 16.74 14.87
C SER A 72 9.58 15.57 14.11
N GLU A 73 8.60 15.80 13.23
CA GLU A 73 7.99 14.75 12.41
C GLU A 73 8.96 14.21 11.36
N LYS A 74 9.84 15.05 10.81
CA LYS A 74 10.90 14.60 9.87
C LYS A 74 11.87 13.57 10.47
N GLN A 75 11.95 13.46 11.80
CA GLN A 75 12.74 12.44 12.46
C GLN A 75 12.09 11.04 12.43
N LEU A 76 10.80 10.98 12.07
CA LEU A 76 10.03 9.74 12.01
C LEU A 76 9.99 9.13 10.62
N ILE A 77 10.58 9.78 9.59
CA ILE A 77 10.52 9.29 8.23
C ILE A 77 11.90 8.90 7.70
N SER A 78 11.92 7.84 6.92
CA SER A 78 13.04 7.43 6.06
C SER A 78 12.53 7.12 4.67
N PHE A 79 13.44 7.15 3.69
CA PHE A 79 13.11 7.02 2.29
C PHE A 79 13.94 5.92 1.63
N ASN A 80 13.32 5.19 0.71
CA ASN A 80 14.01 4.26 -0.18
C ASN A 80 13.45 4.40 -1.60
N GLU A 81 14.29 4.90 -2.52
CA GLU A 81 13.94 4.92 -3.95
C GLU A 81 14.28 3.58 -4.58
N SER A 82 13.25 2.75 -4.81
CA SER A 82 13.40 1.39 -5.31
C SER A 82 12.18 0.95 -6.12
N SER A 83 12.40 0.08 -7.09
CA SER A 83 11.31 -0.63 -7.78
C SER A 83 10.73 -1.75 -6.91
N PHE A 84 9.54 -2.23 -7.24
CA PHE A 84 8.94 -3.38 -6.54
C PHE A 84 9.73 -4.68 -6.72
N GLU A 85 10.41 -4.80 -7.86
CA GLU A 85 11.23 -5.96 -8.20
C GLU A 85 12.50 -6.03 -7.33
N ASP A 86 13.13 -4.87 -7.10
CA ASP A 86 14.43 -4.77 -6.42
C ASP A 86 14.33 -4.47 -4.92
N VAL A 87 13.11 -4.13 -4.44
CA VAL A 87 12.93 -3.67 -3.07
C VAL A 87 13.25 -4.75 -2.04
N GLU A 88 14.00 -4.35 -1.02
CA GLU A 88 14.16 -5.09 0.24
C GLU A 88 13.28 -4.43 1.31
N LEU A 89 12.48 -5.25 1.98
CA LEU A 89 11.53 -4.78 2.98
C LEU A 89 11.99 -5.21 4.39
N PRO A 90 12.37 -4.26 5.26
CA PRO A 90 12.67 -4.56 6.66
C PRO A 90 11.41 -5.00 7.42
N LYS A 91 11.58 -5.47 8.67
CA LYS A 91 10.46 -5.81 9.53
C LYS A 91 9.67 -4.56 9.92
N THR A 92 8.35 -4.69 9.97
CA THR A 92 7.41 -3.60 10.30
C THR A 92 6.14 -4.12 10.96
N LYS A 93 5.46 -3.27 11.74
CA LYS A 93 4.13 -3.56 12.29
C LYS A 93 3.00 -3.33 11.29
N LEU A 94 3.18 -2.39 10.37
CA LEU A 94 2.21 -2.07 9.35
C LEU A 94 2.88 -1.98 7.98
N LEU A 95 2.29 -2.59 6.97
CA LEU A 95 2.65 -2.33 5.59
C LEU A 95 1.41 -1.81 4.85
N THR A 96 1.55 -0.63 4.24
CA THR A 96 0.51 -0.02 3.41
C THR A 96 0.86 -0.09 1.93
N ALA A 97 -0.16 -0.29 1.07
CA ALA A 97 0.00 -0.28 -0.38
C ALA A 97 -1.32 0.15 -1.05
N PHE A 98 -1.47 1.45 -1.35
CA PHE A 98 -2.69 2.01 -1.92
C PHE A 98 -2.57 2.18 -3.43
N PHE A 99 -3.28 1.36 -4.20
CA PHE A 99 -3.25 1.35 -5.68
C PHE A 99 -1.83 1.35 -6.27
N SER A 100 -0.86 0.78 -5.60
CA SER A 100 0.56 0.82 -5.95
C SER A 100 1.09 -0.53 -6.46
N ILE A 101 1.00 -1.58 -5.65
CA ILE A 101 1.55 -2.90 -5.97
C ILE A 101 0.93 -3.58 -7.20
N PRO A 102 -0.31 -3.29 -7.64
CA PRO A 102 -0.80 -3.79 -8.92
C PRO A 102 0.05 -3.38 -10.12
N PHE A 103 0.89 -2.35 -10.01
CA PHE A 103 1.82 -1.90 -11.07
C PHE A 103 3.18 -2.62 -11.05
N CYS A 104 3.39 -3.58 -10.17
CA CYS A 104 4.52 -4.51 -10.22
C CYS A 104 4.44 -5.34 -11.52
N ASN A 105 5.60 -5.73 -12.07
CA ASN A 105 5.62 -6.67 -13.19
C ASN A 105 4.83 -7.94 -12.82
N PRO A 106 3.86 -8.38 -13.63
CA PRO A 106 3.03 -9.56 -13.33
C PRO A 106 3.84 -10.83 -13.01
N ASN A 107 5.00 -11.01 -13.64
CA ASN A 107 5.86 -12.16 -13.37
C ASN A 107 6.54 -12.11 -11.99
N ASN A 108 6.59 -10.95 -11.35
CA ASN A 108 7.22 -10.74 -10.05
C ASN A 108 6.23 -10.51 -8.91
N PHE A 109 4.91 -10.49 -9.19
CA PHE A 109 3.92 -10.15 -8.18
C PHE A 109 3.89 -11.15 -6.99
N ASP A 110 3.97 -12.44 -7.27
CA ASP A 110 3.97 -13.47 -6.22
C ASP A 110 5.23 -13.37 -5.33
N GLU A 111 6.39 -13.02 -5.92
CA GLU A 111 7.60 -12.75 -5.17
C GLU A 111 7.45 -11.50 -4.29
N LEU A 112 6.93 -10.41 -4.85
CA LEU A 112 6.64 -9.18 -4.11
C LEU A 112 5.69 -9.46 -2.94
N TRP A 113 4.60 -10.21 -3.17
CA TRP A 113 3.65 -10.57 -2.12
C TRP A 113 4.32 -11.36 -0.99
N THR A 114 5.24 -12.26 -1.36
CA THR A 114 6.05 -13.01 -0.40
C THR A 114 6.97 -12.08 0.43
N LYS A 115 7.63 -11.10 -0.21
CA LYS A 115 8.43 -10.09 0.48
C LYS A 115 7.57 -9.26 1.44
N ILE A 116 6.36 -8.84 1.01
CA ILE A 116 5.38 -8.12 1.85
C ILE A 116 5.01 -8.96 3.07
N TYR A 117 4.59 -10.20 2.87
CA TYR A 117 4.23 -11.10 3.97
C TYR A 117 5.36 -11.29 4.96
N ASN A 118 6.58 -11.49 4.45
CA ASN A 118 7.75 -11.72 5.29
C ASN A 118 8.18 -10.45 6.05
N SER A 119 7.99 -9.25 5.52
CA SER A 119 8.33 -7.99 6.19
C SER A 119 7.41 -7.68 7.37
N ILE A 120 6.15 -8.05 7.30
CA ILE A 120 5.19 -7.84 8.38
C ILE A 120 5.55 -8.75 9.55
N GLU A 121 5.67 -8.17 10.75
CA GLU A 121 5.89 -8.91 11.99
C GLU A 121 4.66 -9.75 12.39
N ASP A 122 4.83 -10.71 13.26
CA ASP A 122 3.71 -11.46 13.82
C ASP A 122 2.72 -10.50 14.50
N ASN A 123 1.42 -10.70 14.26
CA ASN A 123 0.33 -9.79 14.64
C ASN A 123 0.40 -8.40 13.98
N GLY A 124 1.33 -8.14 13.07
CA GLY A 124 1.35 -6.93 12.26
C GLY A 124 0.29 -6.94 11.16
N TYR A 125 0.18 -5.86 10.41
CA TYR A 125 -0.95 -5.63 9.52
C TYR A 125 -0.51 -5.31 8.09
N PHE A 126 -1.32 -5.78 7.15
CA PHE A 126 -1.39 -5.28 5.78
C PHE A 126 -2.64 -4.42 5.64
N VAL A 127 -2.50 -3.20 5.11
CA VAL A 127 -3.61 -2.30 4.76
C VAL A 127 -3.38 -1.78 3.35
N GLY A 128 -4.29 -2.06 2.43
CA GLY A 128 -4.06 -1.64 1.05
C GLY A 128 -5.20 -1.98 0.10
N GLN A 129 -4.94 -1.72 -1.18
CA GLN A 129 -5.93 -1.89 -2.25
C GLN A 129 -5.35 -2.66 -3.42
N LEU A 130 -6.12 -3.62 -3.92
CA LEU A 130 -5.81 -4.39 -5.13
C LEU A 130 -6.91 -4.17 -6.17
N PHE A 131 -6.53 -4.04 -7.46
CA PHE A 131 -7.53 -3.98 -8.53
C PHE A 131 -8.21 -5.32 -8.70
N GLY A 132 -9.52 -5.28 -8.90
CA GLY A 132 -10.34 -6.43 -9.25
C GLY A 132 -10.33 -6.73 -10.74
N ASP A 133 -10.73 -7.94 -11.10
CA ASP A 133 -10.72 -8.45 -12.48
C ASP A 133 -11.77 -7.78 -13.40
N ARG A 134 -12.67 -6.94 -12.84
CA ARG A 134 -13.63 -6.14 -13.59
C ARG A 134 -13.24 -4.66 -13.69
N ASP A 135 -12.06 -4.28 -13.20
CA ASP A 135 -11.52 -2.93 -13.37
C ASP A 135 -11.17 -2.62 -14.82
N ALA A 136 -11.23 -1.35 -15.20
CA ALA A 136 -10.83 -0.91 -16.53
C ALA A 136 -9.35 -1.22 -16.86
N TRP A 137 -8.50 -1.42 -15.84
CA TRP A 137 -7.12 -1.84 -16.01
C TRP A 137 -6.95 -3.30 -16.43
N ASN A 138 -7.99 -4.15 -16.33
CA ASN A 138 -7.90 -5.58 -16.66
C ASN A 138 -7.51 -5.87 -18.13
N VAL A 139 -7.67 -4.90 -19.01
CA VAL A 139 -7.26 -5.02 -20.43
C VAL A 139 -5.79 -4.67 -20.67
N VAL A 140 -5.06 -4.25 -19.62
CA VAL A 140 -3.66 -3.84 -19.70
C VAL A 140 -2.77 -4.94 -19.12
N GLU A 141 -2.12 -5.73 -19.98
CA GLU A 141 -1.34 -6.91 -19.59
C GLU A 141 -0.24 -6.64 -18.55
N SER A 142 0.27 -5.41 -18.47
CA SER A 142 1.31 -5.01 -17.50
C SER A 142 0.78 -4.60 -16.14
N ILE A 143 -0.54 -4.68 -15.90
CA ILE A 143 -1.18 -4.30 -14.64
C ILE A 143 -1.88 -5.52 -14.05
N ASN A 144 -1.61 -5.79 -12.79
CA ASN A 144 -2.22 -6.91 -12.10
C ASN A 144 -3.64 -6.59 -11.67
N THR A 145 -4.56 -7.45 -12.04
CA THR A 145 -5.95 -7.45 -11.56
C THR A 145 -6.29 -8.85 -11.06
N PHE A 146 -7.14 -8.94 -10.05
CA PHE A 146 -7.35 -10.20 -9.34
C PHE A 146 -8.84 -10.52 -9.18
N SER A 147 -9.18 -11.80 -9.29
CA SER A 147 -10.48 -12.29 -8.80
C SER A 147 -10.49 -12.29 -7.26
N ILE A 148 -11.68 -12.26 -6.68
CA ILE A 148 -11.85 -12.34 -5.22
C ILE A 148 -11.21 -13.61 -4.64
N ASP A 149 -11.25 -14.72 -5.36
CA ASP A 149 -10.67 -15.99 -4.91
C ASP A 149 -9.13 -15.90 -4.88
N LYS A 150 -8.51 -15.22 -5.86
CA LYS A 150 -7.06 -14.99 -5.86
C LYS A 150 -6.64 -14.06 -4.71
N VAL A 151 -7.42 -13.02 -4.41
CA VAL A 151 -7.18 -12.16 -3.25
C VAL A 151 -7.25 -12.96 -1.95
N LYS A 152 -8.27 -13.82 -1.79
CA LYS A 152 -8.37 -14.70 -0.61
C LYS A 152 -7.20 -15.68 -0.51
N GLU A 153 -6.68 -16.18 -1.63
CA GLU A 153 -5.48 -17.02 -1.66
C GLU A 153 -4.26 -16.28 -1.09
N TYR A 154 -4.03 -15.03 -1.51
CA TYR A 154 -2.98 -14.18 -0.96
C TYR A 154 -3.15 -13.95 0.55
N LEU A 155 -4.38 -13.84 1.02
CA LEU A 155 -4.71 -13.56 2.41
C LEU A 155 -4.84 -14.81 3.30
N LYS A 156 -4.59 -16.03 2.81
CA LYS A 156 -4.80 -17.30 3.56
C LYS A 156 -4.06 -17.36 4.89
N ASN A 157 -2.90 -16.71 4.98
CA ASN A 157 -2.07 -16.66 6.19
C ASN A 157 -2.33 -15.42 7.07
N TYR A 158 -3.42 -14.71 6.80
CA TYR A 158 -3.87 -13.57 7.58
C TYR A 158 -5.23 -13.84 8.24
N ASN A 159 -5.50 -13.16 9.34
CA ASN A 159 -6.84 -12.94 9.86
C ASN A 159 -7.42 -11.74 9.11
N ILE A 160 -8.42 -11.96 8.27
CA ILE A 160 -9.05 -10.90 7.48
C ILE A 160 -9.95 -10.09 8.41
N ILE A 161 -9.62 -8.80 8.59
CA ILE A 161 -10.40 -7.84 9.38
C ILE A 161 -11.40 -7.13 8.48
N LYS A 162 -10.95 -6.74 7.27
CA LYS A 162 -11.77 -6.15 6.22
C LYS A 162 -11.34 -6.72 4.88
N LEU A 163 -12.30 -7.14 4.09
CA LEU A 163 -12.17 -7.43 2.67
C LEU A 163 -13.46 -6.96 2.01
N GLU A 164 -13.45 -5.76 1.47
CA GLU A 164 -14.59 -5.15 0.83
C GLU A 164 -14.35 -5.02 -0.65
N GLU A 165 -15.26 -5.57 -1.44
CA GLU A 165 -15.26 -5.46 -2.90
C GLU A 165 -16.04 -4.22 -3.30
N ILE A 166 -15.40 -3.31 -4.04
CA ILE A 166 -15.95 -2.02 -4.43
C ILE A 166 -15.98 -1.94 -5.95
N GLU A 167 -17.15 -1.61 -6.49
CA GLU A 167 -17.33 -1.45 -7.93
C GLU A 167 -18.21 -0.21 -8.22
N TYR A 168 -17.72 0.66 -9.11
CA TYR A 168 -18.48 1.81 -9.58
C TYR A 168 -17.95 2.33 -10.91
N VAL A 169 -18.74 3.15 -11.60
CA VAL A 169 -18.30 3.89 -12.77
C VAL A 169 -18.10 5.35 -12.36
N ARG A 170 -16.89 5.87 -12.58
CA ARG A 170 -16.59 7.27 -12.30
C ARG A 170 -17.22 8.17 -13.36
N GLU A 171 -18.10 9.09 -12.96
CA GLU A 171 -18.86 9.93 -13.88
C GLU A 171 -17.98 10.84 -14.75
N SER A 172 -16.87 11.34 -14.21
CA SER A 172 -16.03 12.34 -14.89
C SER A 172 -15.34 11.84 -16.18
N ASP A 173 -15.07 10.55 -16.29
CA ASP A 173 -14.37 9.94 -17.43
C ASP A 173 -14.95 8.58 -17.86
N ASN A 174 -16.08 8.19 -17.28
CA ASN A 174 -16.75 6.91 -17.50
C ASN A 174 -15.85 5.70 -17.26
N LYS A 175 -14.82 5.84 -16.41
CA LYS A 175 -13.92 4.75 -16.07
C LYS A 175 -14.60 3.82 -15.08
N LYS A 176 -14.61 2.53 -15.40
CA LYS A 176 -15.04 1.48 -14.48
C LYS A 176 -13.91 1.22 -13.47
N TRP A 177 -14.26 1.32 -12.18
CA TRP A 177 -13.41 0.95 -11.07
C TRP A 177 -13.94 -0.31 -10.42
N HIS A 178 -13.05 -1.25 -10.18
CA HIS A 178 -13.28 -2.44 -9.39
C HIS A 178 -12.04 -2.76 -8.59
N PHE A 179 -12.16 -2.76 -7.28
CA PHE A 179 -11.02 -3.00 -6.39
C PHE A 179 -11.46 -3.56 -5.04
N TYR A 180 -10.51 -3.99 -4.26
CA TYR A 180 -10.70 -4.53 -2.92
C TYR A 180 -10.01 -3.64 -1.91
N ASP A 181 -10.75 -3.19 -0.87
CA ASP A 181 -10.21 -2.64 0.36
C ASP A 181 -9.84 -3.77 1.31
N ILE A 182 -8.59 -3.79 1.75
CA ILE A 182 -8.04 -4.89 2.54
C ILE A 182 -7.45 -4.36 3.84
N ILE A 183 -7.90 -4.90 4.99
CA ILE A 183 -7.23 -4.84 6.28
C ILE A 183 -7.05 -6.27 6.75
N ALA A 184 -5.80 -6.70 6.92
CA ALA A 184 -5.50 -8.08 7.26
C ALA A 184 -4.36 -8.15 8.28
N GLN A 185 -4.56 -8.91 9.36
CA GLN A 185 -3.57 -9.12 10.40
C GLN A 185 -2.81 -10.43 10.16
N LYS A 186 -1.49 -10.37 10.12
CA LYS A 186 -0.66 -11.56 9.97
C LYS A 186 -0.87 -12.51 11.15
N LYS A 187 -1.15 -13.78 10.84
CA LYS A 187 -1.23 -14.83 11.86
C LYS A 187 0.14 -15.05 12.48
N VAL A 188 0.14 -15.38 13.77
CA VAL A 188 1.34 -15.90 14.44
C VAL A 188 1.68 -17.24 13.82
N CYS A 189 2.92 -17.40 13.34
CA CYS A 189 3.40 -18.72 12.98
C CYS A 189 3.66 -19.48 14.28
N ASP A 190 2.83 -20.46 14.62
CA ASP A 190 3.18 -21.41 15.66
C ASP A 190 4.51 -22.08 15.23
N LYS A 191 5.59 -21.70 15.90
CA LYS A 191 6.84 -22.44 15.81
C LYS A 191 6.60 -23.75 16.53
N HIS A 192 6.10 -24.74 15.80
CA HIS A 192 6.20 -26.10 16.29
C HIS A 192 7.68 -26.47 16.36
N GLU A 193 8.17 -26.62 17.57
CA GLU A 193 9.45 -27.23 17.88
C GLU A 193 9.60 -28.60 17.22
#